data_1ab1039c58e2f57f9b498562da0e2003
#
_entry.id   1ab1039c58e2f57f9b498562da0e2003
#
_cell.length_a   1.000
_cell.length_b   1.000
_cell.length_c   1.000
_cell.angle_alpha   90.00
_cell.angle_beta   90.00
_cell.angle_gamma   90.00
#
_symmetry.space_group_name_H-M   'P 1'
#
loop_
_entity.id
_entity.type
_entity.pdbx_description
1 polymer ?
#
loop_
_entity_poly.entity_id
_entity_poly.type
_entity_poly.pdbx_seq_one_letter_code
_entity_poly.pdbx_strand_id
1 'polypeptide(L)'
;MKVFFSPHQNVSNNSSYSPSAGKPQKVVEQWMERWPDRIQVIEPQPVTARELSLAHDPTYVQEILGCRRHNGFGNLSRSVADSLPWTTGSFVSATRHVVEHGGVACSPTSGFHHACYARSGGFCTFNGLVVAAMLVHPQVERVGILDCDYHWGNGTDDILAQRRIRFVE
;
A
#
# COMPACT_ATOMS: atom_id res chain seq x y z
N MET A 1 5.02 -8.12 -18.13
CA MET A 1 5.18 -7.59 -16.74
C MET A 1 4.03 -8.09 -15.90
N LYS A 2 4.28 -8.56 -14.69
CA LYS A 2 3.23 -8.95 -13.73
C LYS A 2 2.70 -7.73 -13.00
N VAL A 3 1.38 -7.60 -12.94
CA VAL A 3 0.66 -6.49 -12.29
C VAL A 3 -0.25 -7.09 -11.22
N PHE A 4 0.04 -6.79 -9.98
CA PHE A 4 -0.77 -7.27 -8.84
C PHE A 4 -1.91 -6.28 -8.59
N PHE A 5 -3.13 -6.71 -8.86
CA PHE A 5 -4.31 -5.87 -8.74
C PHE A 5 -5.56 -6.70 -8.42
N SER A 6 -6.39 -6.19 -7.53
CA SER A 6 -7.74 -6.69 -7.27
C SER A 6 -8.75 -5.53 -7.31
N PRO A 7 -9.96 -5.72 -7.85
CA PRO A 7 -11.04 -4.75 -7.71
C PRO A 7 -11.36 -4.37 -6.25
N HIS A 8 -11.06 -5.24 -5.29
CA HIS A 8 -11.25 -4.98 -3.86
C HIS A 8 -10.39 -3.83 -3.32
N GLN A 9 -9.27 -3.48 -3.97
CA GLN A 9 -8.45 -2.33 -3.60
C GLN A 9 -8.97 -1.00 -4.16
N ASN A 10 -10.01 -1.03 -5.00
CA ASN A 10 -10.54 0.13 -5.68
C ASN A 10 -11.81 0.65 -4.98
N VAL A 11 -11.87 1.96 -4.72
CA VAL A 11 -13.05 2.62 -4.16
C VAL A 11 -13.43 3.79 -5.05
N SER A 12 -14.53 3.64 -5.78
CA SER A 12 -15.01 4.66 -6.74
C SER A 12 -15.59 5.89 -6.03
N ASN A 13 -16.24 5.71 -4.87
CA ASN A 13 -16.73 6.78 -4.02
C ASN A 13 -16.14 6.66 -2.61
N ASN A 14 -15.05 7.36 -2.37
CA ASN A 14 -14.34 7.37 -1.10
C ASN A 14 -14.78 8.50 -0.15
N SER A 15 -15.87 9.19 -0.46
CA SER A 15 -16.39 10.33 0.31
C SER A 15 -15.36 11.45 0.51
N SER A 16 -14.46 11.65 -0.47
CA SER A 16 -13.44 12.69 -0.49
C SER A 16 -13.32 13.26 -1.91
N TYR A 17 -12.74 14.46 -2.02
CA TYR A 17 -12.44 15.08 -3.32
C TYR A 17 -11.29 14.38 -4.07
N SER A 18 -10.47 13.60 -3.40
CA SER A 18 -9.36 12.89 -4.05
C SER A 18 -9.84 11.66 -4.81
N PRO A 19 -9.48 11.52 -6.10
CA PRO A 19 -9.82 10.34 -6.89
C PRO A 19 -8.86 9.15 -6.65
N SER A 20 -7.87 9.28 -5.75
CA SER A 20 -6.74 8.33 -5.67
C SER A 20 -7.16 6.89 -5.37
N ALA A 21 -8.21 6.68 -4.55
CA ALA A 21 -8.70 5.34 -4.24
C ALA A 21 -9.39 4.63 -5.45
N GLY A 22 -9.82 5.37 -6.46
CA GLY A 22 -10.44 4.85 -7.69
C GLY A 22 -9.50 4.81 -8.90
N LYS A 23 -8.27 5.30 -8.77
CA LYS A 23 -7.29 5.32 -9.89
C LYS A 23 -6.74 3.93 -10.25
N PRO A 24 -6.48 3.01 -9.31
CA PRO A 24 -5.83 1.74 -9.62
C PRO A 24 -6.54 0.96 -10.71
N GLN A 25 -7.85 0.84 -10.63
CA GLN A 25 -8.64 0.14 -11.64
C GLN A 25 -8.51 0.77 -13.02
N LYS A 26 -8.65 2.11 -13.11
CA LYS A 26 -8.54 2.83 -14.38
C LYS A 26 -7.16 2.66 -15.02
N VAL A 27 -6.11 2.63 -14.22
CA VAL A 27 -4.74 2.40 -14.70
C VAL A 27 -4.62 0.99 -15.29
N VAL A 28 -5.11 -0.03 -14.59
CA VAL A 28 -5.05 -1.42 -15.07
C VAL A 28 -5.87 -1.61 -16.35
N GLU A 29 -7.09 -1.07 -16.42
CA GLU A 29 -7.94 -1.10 -17.60
C GLU A 29 -7.23 -0.48 -18.81
N GLN A 30 -6.65 0.71 -18.65
CA GLN A 30 -5.88 1.39 -19.72
C GLN A 30 -4.64 0.60 -20.16
N TRP A 31 -3.95 -0.04 -19.23
CA TRP A 31 -2.79 -0.85 -19.57
C TRP A 31 -3.17 -2.14 -20.29
N MET A 32 -4.25 -2.80 -19.86
CA MET A 32 -4.78 -4.00 -20.53
C MET A 32 -5.27 -3.70 -21.94
N GLU A 33 -5.91 -2.55 -22.15
CA GLU A 33 -6.33 -2.09 -23.48
C GLU A 33 -5.12 -1.82 -24.38
N ARG A 34 -4.12 -1.10 -23.86
CA ARG A 34 -2.98 -0.62 -24.65
C ARG A 34 -1.91 -1.69 -24.90
N TRP A 35 -1.72 -2.61 -23.94
CA TRP A 35 -0.65 -3.61 -23.98
C TRP A 35 -1.12 -5.00 -23.52
N PRO A 36 -2.15 -5.59 -24.16
CA PRO A 36 -2.76 -6.84 -23.70
C PRO A 36 -1.76 -8.00 -23.59
N ASP A 37 -0.82 -8.09 -24.53
CA ASP A 37 0.17 -9.18 -24.57
C ASP A 37 1.39 -8.96 -23.69
N ARG A 38 1.51 -7.78 -23.04
CA ARG A 38 2.68 -7.42 -22.22
C ARG A 38 2.39 -7.40 -20.73
N ILE A 39 1.13 -7.48 -20.35
CA ILE A 39 0.66 -7.36 -18.96
C ILE A 39 -0.10 -8.61 -18.58
N GLN A 40 0.30 -9.19 -17.45
CA GLN A 40 -0.44 -10.25 -16.78
C GLN A 40 -0.93 -9.73 -15.43
N VAL A 41 -2.24 -9.59 -15.28
CA VAL A 41 -2.85 -9.23 -14.00
C VAL A 41 -2.93 -10.47 -13.12
N ILE A 42 -2.49 -10.32 -11.87
CA ILE A 42 -2.45 -11.38 -10.86
C ILE A 42 -3.23 -10.88 -9.63
N GLU A 43 -4.16 -11.70 -9.15
CA GLU A 43 -4.90 -11.41 -7.92
C GLU A 43 -3.95 -11.46 -6.71
N PRO A 44 -3.82 -10.36 -5.95
CA PRO A 44 -3.00 -10.33 -4.74
C PRO A 44 -3.71 -10.99 -3.56
N GLN A 45 -2.98 -11.25 -2.48
CA GLN A 45 -3.57 -11.59 -1.20
C GLN A 45 -3.69 -10.33 -0.32
N PRO A 46 -4.81 -10.12 0.37
CA PRO A 46 -4.91 -9.03 1.33
C PRO A 46 -3.98 -9.28 2.52
N VAL A 47 -3.41 -8.22 3.06
CA VAL A 47 -2.64 -8.31 4.30
C VAL A 47 -3.56 -8.37 5.51
N THR A 48 -3.10 -9.02 6.56
CA THR A 48 -3.78 -9.10 7.85
C THR A 48 -3.51 -7.84 8.70
N ALA A 49 -4.35 -7.60 9.70
CA ALA A 49 -4.11 -6.55 10.70
C ALA A 49 -2.76 -6.73 11.43
N ARG A 50 -2.32 -7.99 11.64
CA ARG A 50 -1.02 -8.31 12.22
C ARG A 50 0.13 -7.86 11.31
N GLU A 51 0.03 -8.10 10.01
CA GLU A 51 1.05 -7.66 9.03
C GLU A 51 1.11 -6.12 8.95
N LEU A 52 -0.04 -5.44 8.94
CA LEU A 52 -0.09 -3.97 9.02
C LEU A 52 0.59 -3.44 10.29
N SER A 53 0.44 -4.14 11.42
CA SER A 53 1.04 -3.76 12.70
C SER A 53 2.57 -3.98 12.76
N LEU A 54 3.18 -4.54 11.74
CA LEU A 54 4.64 -4.54 11.61
C LEU A 54 5.20 -3.13 11.39
N ALA A 55 4.46 -2.28 10.69
CA ALA A 55 4.83 -0.89 10.42
C ALA A 55 4.08 0.11 11.31
N HIS A 56 2.85 -0.19 11.69
CA HIS A 56 1.94 0.73 12.37
C HIS A 56 1.64 0.32 13.82
N ASP A 57 1.17 1.28 14.61
CA ASP A 57 0.62 1.03 15.94
C ASP A 57 -0.60 0.07 15.84
N PRO A 58 -0.64 -1.02 16.63
CA PRO A 58 -1.72 -1.98 16.57
C PRO A 58 -3.10 -1.40 16.89
N THR A 59 -3.17 -0.43 17.81
CA THR A 59 -4.43 0.25 18.15
C THR A 59 -4.91 1.10 16.98
N TYR A 60 -4.00 1.85 16.35
CA TYR A 60 -4.29 2.61 15.14
C TYR A 60 -4.85 1.70 14.03
N VAL A 61 -4.20 0.56 13.78
CA VAL A 61 -4.67 -0.42 12.77
C VAL A 61 -6.10 -0.88 13.08
N GLN A 62 -6.37 -1.28 14.32
CA GLN A 62 -7.71 -1.75 14.74
C GLN A 62 -8.78 -0.64 14.65
N GLU A 63 -8.42 0.59 14.98
CA GLU A 63 -9.34 1.73 14.91
C GLU A 63 -9.70 2.09 13.46
N ILE A 64 -8.70 2.10 12.56
CA ILE A 64 -8.93 2.35 11.13
C ILE A 64 -9.80 1.26 10.52
N LEU A 65 -9.44 -0.01 10.67
CA LEU A 65 -10.20 -1.13 10.12
C LEU A 65 -11.61 -1.25 10.73
N GLY A 66 -11.76 -0.81 11.98
CA GLY A 66 -13.05 -0.72 12.69
C GLY A 66 -13.85 0.55 12.37
N CYS A 67 -13.38 1.44 11.49
CA CYS A 67 -14.00 2.75 11.20
C CYS A 67 -14.23 3.62 12.45
N ARG A 68 -13.31 3.55 13.43
CA ARG A 68 -13.34 4.36 14.67
C ARG A 68 -12.37 5.53 14.65
N ARG A 69 -11.51 5.59 13.61
CA ARG A 69 -10.55 6.68 13.37
C ARG A 69 -10.61 7.08 11.89
N HIS A 70 -10.45 8.37 11.62
CA HIS A 70 -10.42 8.88 10.24
C HIS A 70 -9.24 8.28 9.46
N ASN A 71 -9.56 7.74 8.30
CA ASN A 71 -8.57 7.23 7.32
C ASN A 71 -7.84 8.38 6.60
N GLY A 72 -6.93 8.09 5.69
CA GLY A 72 -6.16 9.08 4.94
C GLY A 72 -6.99 10.02 4.06
N PHE A 73 -8.23 9.67 3.78
CA PHE A 73 -9.19 10.51 3.06
C PHE A 73 -10.00 11.43 3.99
N GLY A 74 -9.69 11.44 5.30
CA GLY A 74 -10.34 12.29 6.29
C GLY A 74 -11.74 11.85 6.71
N ASN A 75 -12.10 10.58 6.52
CA ASN A 75 -13.44 10.06 6.82
C ASN A 75 -13.40 8.66 7.46
N LEU A 76 -14.59 8.13 7.80
CA LEU A 76 -14.79 6.82 8.41
C LEU A 76 -15.43 5.81 7.45
N SER A 77 -15.24 5.98 6.14
CA SER A 77 -15.85 5.14 5.11
C SER A 77 -15.49 3.66 5.29
N ARG A 78 -16.49 2.81 5.41
CA ARG A 78 -16.35 1.35 5.47
C ARG A 78 -15.71 0.81 4.18
N SER A 79 -16.14 1.29 3.03
CA SER A 79 -15.58 0.85 1.74
C SER A 79 -14.09 1.17 1.61
N VAL A 80 -13.64 2.32 2.14
CA VAL A 80 -12.21 2.63 2.22
C VAL A 80 -11.51 1.67 3.18
N ALA A 81 -12.03 1.48 4.40
CA ALA A 81 -11.41 0.58 5.37
C ALA A 81 -11.26 -0.85 4.84
N ASP A 82 -12.28 -1.37 4.15
CA ASP A 82 -12.28 -2.72 3.57
C ASP A 82 -11.30 -2.86 2.40
N SER A 83 -11.00 -1.77 1.67
CA SER A 83 -10.03 -1.77 0.57
C SER A 83 -8.56 -1.74 1.02
N LEU A 84 -8.27 -1.23 2.22
CA LEU A 84 -6.89 -1.00 2.69
C LEU A 84 -6.04 -2.27 2.80
N PRO A 85 -6.56 -3.42 3.30
CA PRO A 85 -5.81 -4.66 3.29
C PRO A 85 -5.42 -5.13 1.88
N TRP A 86 -6.28 -4.93 0.90
CA TRP A 86 -6.04 -5.27 -0.50
C TRP A 86 -5.05 -4.32 -1.15
N THR A 87 -5.17 -3.01 -0.89
CA THR A 87 -4.23 -1.98 -1.37
C THR A 87 -2.80 -2.30 -0.93
N THR A 88 -2.60 -2.53 0.37
CA THR A 88 -1.30 -2.92 0.92
C THR A 88 -0.88 -4.31 0.44
N GLY A 89 -1.83 -5.27 0.39
CA GLY A 89 -1.61 -6.64 -0.05
C GLY A 89 -1.16 -6.75 -1.50
N SER A 90 -1.66 -5.89 -2.38
CA SER A 90 -1.22 -5.79 -3.76
C SER A 90 0.28 -5.47 -3.84
N PHE A 91 0.75 -4.48 -3.10
CA PHE A 91 2.16 -4.09 -3.07
C PHE A 91 3.04 -5.17 -2.42
N VAL A 92 2.59 -5.75 -1.31
CA VAL A 92 3.27 -6.87 -0.65
C VAL A 92 3.39 -8.09 -1.57
N SER A 93 2.33 -8.44 -2.30
CA SER A 93 2.34 -9.56 -3.25
C SER A 93 3.31 -9.32 -4.41
N ALA A 94 3.36 -8.09 -4.95
CA ALA A 94 4.33 -7.70 -5.97
C ALA A 94 5.77 -7.81 -5.44
N THR A 95 6.01 -7.32 -4.22
CA THR A 95 7.34 -7.37 -3.58
C THR A 95 7.79 -8.82 -3.33
N ARG A 96 6.92 -9.66 -2.74
CA ARG A 96 7.22 -11.09 -2.54
C ARG A 96 7.55 -11.80 -3.84
N HIS A 97 6.78 -11.52 -4.90
CA HIS A 97 7.02 -12.11 -6.22
C HIS A 97 8.42 -11.77 -6.74
N VAL A 98 8.86 -10.53 -6.62
CA VAL A 98 10.19 -10.10 -7.09
C VAL A 98 11.30 -10.71 -6.23
N VAL A 99 11.10 -10.82 -4.92
CA VAL A 99 12.09 -11.47 -4.03
C VAL A 99 12.26 -12.95 -4.40
N GLU A 100 11.16 -13.65 -4.72
CA GLU A 100 11.18 -15.08 -5.04
C GLU A 100 11.69 -15.37 -6.47
N HIS A 101 11.32 -14.54 -7.45
CA HIS A 101 11.53 -14.83 -8.86
C HIS A 101 12.48 -13.86 -9.57
N GLY A 102 12.87 -12.78 -8.91
CA GLY A 102 13.60 -11.68 -9.53
C GLY A 102 12.77 -10.83 -10.49
N GLY A 103 13.42 -9.93 -11.21
CA GLY A 103 12.79 -9.09 -12.23
C GLY A 103 12.00 -7.90 -11.68
N VAL A 104 10.88 -7.56 -12.34
CA VAL A 104 10.04 -6.40 -12.04
C VAL A 104 8.59 -6.82 -11.95
N ALA A 105 7.91 -6.36 -10.91
CA ALA A 105 6.46 -6.43 -10.76
C ALA A 105 5.88 -5.04 -10.48
N CYS A 106 4.60 -4.86 -10.74
CA CYS A 106 3.91 -3.61 -10.54
C CYS A 106 2.68 -3.79 -9.65
N SER A 107 2.39 -2.78 -8.83
CA SER A 107 1.19 -2.71 -8.00
C SER A 107 0.60 -1.31 -8.12
N PRO A 108 -0.38 -1.07 -8.99
CA PRO A 108 -1.09 0.20 -9.04
C PRO A 108 -1.98 0.34 -7.81
N THR A 109 -1.64 1.28 -6.93
CA THR A 109 -2.33 1.52 -5.65
C THR A 109 -2.61 3.01 -5.44
N SER A 110 -3.42 3.34 -4.43
CA SER A 110 -3.41 4.67 -3.82
C SER A 110 -2.11 4.88 -3.04
N GLY A 111 -1.81 6.14 -2.66
CA GLY A 111 -0.54 6.50 -2.03
C GLY A 111 -0.31 5.87 -0.64
N PHE A 112 0.96 5.76 -0.25
CA PHE A 112 1.42 5.16 1.00
C PHE A 112 2.23 6.10 1.89
N HIS A 113 3.05 6.97 1.30
CA HIS A 113 4.22 7.60 1.92
C HIS A 113 3.91 8.65 2.99
N HIS A 114 2.69 9.19 3.06
CA HIS A 114 2.28 10.10 4.12
C HIS A 114 1.69 9.39 5.36
N ALA A 115 1.44 8.07 5.28
CA ALA A 115 0.96 7.32 6.43
C ALA A 115 2.09 7.12 7.44
N CYS A 116 1.95 7.76 8.62
CA CYS A 116 2.86 7.67 9.76
C CYS A 116 2.58 6.44 10.63
N TYR A 117 3.39 6.19 11.67
CA TYR A 117 3.24 5.06 12.59
C TYR A 117 1.83 4.93 13.19
N ALA A 118 1.23 6.03 13.66
CA ALA A 118 -0.09 6.04 14.27
C ALA A 118 -1.00 7.15 13.72
N ARG A 119 -0.77 7.61 12.49
CA ARG A 119 -1.52 8.72 11.90
C ARG A 119 -1.59 8.59 10.38
N SER A 120 -2.79 8.76 9.83
CA SER A 120 -3.05 8.91 8.39
C SER A 120 -2.88 10.36 7.93
N GLY A 121 -2.67 10.57 6.65
CA GLY A 121 -2.61 11.90 6.03
C GLY A 121 -2.36 11.82 4.54
N GLY A 122 -2.58 12.90 3.80
CA GLY A 122 -2.28 13.01 2.37
C GLY A 122 -2.89 11.88 1.53
N PHE A 123 -4.10 11.46 1.84
CA PHE A 123 -4.82 10.32 1.23
C PHE A 123 -4.13 8.95 1.43
N CYS A 124 -3.12 8.88 2.30
CA CYS A 124 -2.42 7.66 2.69
C CYS A 124 -2.92 7.21 4.07
N THR A 125 -3.34 5.96 4.20
CA THR A 125 -3.84 5.41 5.48
C THR A 125 -2.83 4.47 6.11
N PHE A 126 -2.36 3.47 5.37
CA PHE A 126 -1.28 2.59 5.79
C PHE A 126 -0.08 2.73 4.86
N ASN A 127 1.12 2.61 5.38
CA ASN A 127 2.36 2.68 4.62
C ASN A 127 2.75 1.31 4.09
N GLY A 128 2.23 0.97 2.92
CA GLY A 128 2.51 -0.31 2.26
C GLY A 128 3.98 -0.52 1.92
N LEU A 129 4.77 0.55 1.74
CA LEU A 129 6.20 0.47 1.47
C LEU A 129 6.93 -0.16 2.65
N VAL A 130 6.72 0.37 3.86
CA VAL A 130 7.35 -0.16 5.08
C VAL A 130 6.80 -1.52 5.47
N VAL A 131 5.47 -1.76 5.31
CA VAL A 131 4.88 -3.10 5.55
C VAL A 131 5.54 -4.14 4.67
N ALA A 132 5.70 -3.87 3.37
CA ALA A 132 6.34 -4.79 2.44
C ALA A 132 7.83 -5.02 2.81
N ALA A 133 8.57 -3.96 3.12
CA ALA A 133 9.96 -4.06 3.54
C ALA A 133 10.12 -4.95 4.77
N MET A 134 9.27 -4.78 5.80
CA MET A 134 9.26 -5.61 7.01
C MET A 134 8.98 -7.09 6.72
N LEU A 135 8.07 -7.37 5.78
CA LEU A 135 7.67 -8.74 5.44
C LEU A 135 8.71 -9.50 4.60
N VAL A 136 9.53 -8.78 3.80
CA VAL A 136 10.54 -9.42 2.97
C VAL A 136 11.94 -9.41 3.61
N HIS A 137 12.20 -8.56 4.60
CA HIS A 137 13.50 -8.48 5.27
C HIS A 137 14.09 -9.82 5.73
N PRO A 138 13.30 -10.81 6.22
CA PRO A 138 13.86 -12.12 6.55
C PRO A 138 14.51 -12.88 5.38
N GLN A 139 14.25 -12.43 4.13
CA GLN A 139 14.74 -13.06 2.90
C GLN A 139 15.79 -12.21 2.18
N VAL A 140 15.95 -10.93 2.57
CA VAL A 140 16.89 -9.98 1.95
C VAL A 140 17.62 -9.18 3.02
N GLU A 141 18.90 -8.87 2.79
CA GLU A 141 19.70 -8.13 3.76
C GLU A 141 19.27 -6.66 3.89
N ARG A 142 18.96 -6.02 2.77
CA ARG A 142 18.57 -4.60 2.69
C ARG A 142 17.42 -4.39 1.73
N VAL A 143 16.65 -3.33 1.98
CA VAL A 143 15.55 -2.88 1.12
C VAL A 143 15.76 -1.40 0.81
N GLY A 144 15.84 -1.06 -0.46
CA GLY A 144 15.83 0.34 -0.93
C GLY A 144 14.41 0.81 -1.22
N ILE A 145 14.05 2.00 -0.77
CA ILE A 145 12.81 2.68 -1.15
C ILE A 145 13.17 3.95 -1.91
N LEU A 146 12.91 3.96 -3.21
CA LEU A 146 13.02 5.16 -4.03
C LEU A 146 11.64 5.79 -4.18
N ASP A 147 11.44 6.92 -3.52
CA ASP A 147 10.21 7.72 -3.62
C ASP A 147 10.41 8.83 -4.64
N CYS A 148 9.62 8.79 -5.71
CA CYS A 148 9.66 9.79 -6.79
C CYS A 148 8.45 10.75 -6.75
N ASP A 149 7.69 10.76 -5.65
CA ASP A 149 6.63 11.75 -5.46
C ASP A 149 7.22 13.14 -5.23
N TYR A 150 6.46 14.18 -5.57
CA TYR A 150 6.87 15.57 -5.35
C TYR A 150 6.92 15.93 -3.86
N HIS A 151 6.07 15.31 -3.04
CA HIS A 151 6.02 15.58 -1.61
C HIS A 151 6.99 14.69 -0.85
N TRP A 152 7.54 15.23 0.21
CA TRP A 152 8.39 14.46 1.11
C TRP A 152 7.63 13.27 1.73
N GLY A 153 8.25 12.09 1.72
CA GLY A 153 7.72 10.83 2.28
C GLY A 153 7.76 10.80 3.81
N ASN A 154 7.19 11.82 4.45
CA ASN A 154 7.25 12.03 5.91
C ASN A 154 6.71 10.87 6.73
N GLY A 155 5.75 10.12 6.21
CA GLY A 155 5.19 8.95 6.89
C GLY A 155 6.16 7.78 6.90
N THR A 156 6.88 7.56 5.80
CA THR A 156 7.93 6.56 5.73
C THR A 156 9.03 6.86 6.76
N ASP A 157 9.55 8.09 6.79
CA ASP A 157 10.56 8.52 7.76
C ASP A 157 10.10 8.37 9.20
N ASP A 158 8.85 8.77 9.51
CA ASP A 158 8.27 8.63 10.85
C ASP A 158 8.29 7.16 11.32
N ILE A 159 7.85 6.23 10.48
CA ILE A 159 7.81 4.81 10.83
C ILE A 159 9.23 4.26 11.01
N LEU A 160 10.15 4.55 10.09
CA LEU A 160 11.53 4.07 10.17
C LEU A 160 12.19 4.53 11.48
N ALA A 161 11.97 5.79 11.88
CA ALA A 161 12.48 6.35 13.13
C ALA A 161 11.82 5.71 14.37
N GLN A 162 10.48 5.65 14.42
CA GLN A 162 9.72 5.11 15.54
C GLN A 162 10.02 3.63 15.80
N ARG A 163 10.14 2.84 14.74
CA ARG A 163 10.42 1.40 14.77
C ARG A 163 11.91 1.08 14.80
N ARG A 164 12.79 2.09 14.72
CA ARG A 164 14.26 1.95 14.64
C ARG A 164 14.70 0.99 13.54
N ILE A 165 14.03 1.05 12.39
CA ILE A 165 14.33 0.20 11.23
C ILE A 165 15.62 0.72 10.58
N ARG A 166 16.63 -0.16 10.39
CA ARG A 166 17.94 0.19 9.84
C ARG A 166 18.31 -0.56 8.57
N PHE A 167 17.49 -1.48 8.12
CA PHE A 167 17.69 -2.25 6.89
C PHE A 167 16.95 -1.65 5.68
N VAL A 168 16.22 -0.57 5.88
CA VAL A 168 15.56 0.21 4.82
C VAL A 168 16.38 1.47 4.57
N GLU A 169 16.66 1.74 3.28
CA GLU A 169 17.39 2.90 2.77
C GLU A 169 16.54 3.68 1.77
#